data_89f09bc33236ec82c6287f724d1501b6
#
_entry.id   89f09bc33236ec82c6287f724d1501b6
#
_cell.length_a   1.000
_cell.length_b   1.000
_cell.length_c   1.000
_cell.angle_alpha   90.00
_cell.angle_beta   90.00
_cell.angle_gamma   90.00
#
_symmetry.space_group_name_H-M   'P 1'
#
loop_
_entity.id
_entity.type
_entity.pdbx_description
1 polymer ?
#
loop_
_entity_poly.entity_id
_entity_poly.type
_entity_poly.pdbx_seq_one_letter_code
_entity_poly.pdbx_strand_id
1 'polypeptide(L)'
;MHLGHALSALFTQKISEALNAKFILRIDNIDKTRSKDIYINQIYEDLKWLGINWEEPVRFQSDNIPLYKKAINKLQDNELIYNAKTKNKEQKKSSLNINRDDFDPDGNLIFFKEIAEKFMKNNNDSTKKRFDTNQALKNINGDLFFRDLGPKHYFMNSIKANPLKWGNPILLNKDSAAGYNLSVVIDDSNQEITHVTRGEDLYETTHIQILLYRLFNLEIPKYCHHPILKDKNGKKLSKSKNSISLKQLKSEGTNVSDIIRLTKLDKYNDYFEKLNKNIISI
;
A
#
# COMPACT_ATOMS: atom_id res chain seq x y z
N MET A 1 -5.77 5.83 -16.45
CA MET A 1 -4.59 5.18 -15.79
C MET A 1 -3.33 5.43 -16.61
N HIS A 2 -2.14 4.93 -16.21
CA HIS A 2 -0.87 4.92 -16.95
C HIS A 2 -0.27 3.50 -16.96
N LEU A 3 0.82 3.28 -17.70
CA LEU A 3 1.45 1.95 -17.86
C LEU A 3 1.76 1.25 -16.51
N GLY A 4 2.16 1.98 -15.47
CA GLY A 4 2.39 1.38 -14.14
C GLY A 4 1.13 0.81 -13.50
N HIS A 5 -0.04 1.46 -13.71
CA HIS A 5 -1.32 0.93 -13.26
C HIS A 5 -1.75 -0.28 -14.10
N ALA A 6 -1.50 -0.23 -15.43
CA ALA A 6 -1.77 -1.36 -16.31
C ALA A 6 -0.95 -2.59 -15.90
N LEU A 7 0.36 -2.42 -15.62
CA LEU A 7 1.19 -3.51 -15.11
C LEU A 7 0.60 -4.11 -13.83
N SER A 8 0.24 -3.26 -12.85
CA SER A 8 -0.31 -3.73 -11.58
C SER A 8 -1.60 -4.52 -11.79
N ALA A 9 -2.52 -4.01 -12.60
CA ALA A 9 -3.80 -4.67 -12.86
C ALA A 9 -3.65 -5.98 -13.62
N LEU A 10 -2.86 -6.00 -14.70
CA LEU A 10 -2.59 -7.20 -15.49
C LEU A 10 -1.78 -8.24 -14.68
N PHE A 11 -0.83 -7.81 -13.85
CA PHE A 11 -0.09 -8.72 -12.99
C PHE A 11 -1.02 -9.36 -11.95
N THR A 12 -1.93 -8.58 -11.34
CA THR A 12 -2.94 -9.09 -10.40
C THR A 12 -3.87 -10.09 -11.08
N GLN A 13 -4.29 -9.83 -12.33
CA GLN A 13 -5.10 -10.77 -13.11
C GLN A 13 -4.35 -12.09 -13.32
N LYS A 14 -3.08 -12.04 -13.71
CA LYS A 14 -2.26 -13.26 -13.89
C LYS A 14 -2.07 -14.03 -12.59
N ILE A 15 -1.93 -13.35 -11.46
CA ILE A 15 -1.89 -13.99 -10.14
C ILE A 15 -3.25 -14.65 -9.83
N SER A 16 -4.37 -13.96 -10.06
CA SER A 16 -5.69 -14.53 -9.79
C SER A 16 -5.96 -15.76 -10.66
N GLU A 17 -5.58 -15.74 -11.94
CA GLU A 17 -5.66 -16.89 -12.86
C GLU A 17 -4.78 -18.06 -12.35
N ALA A 18 -3.51 -17.79 -12.00
CA ALA A 18 -2.58 -18.81 -11.52
C ALA A 18 -3.00 -19.44 -10.20
N LEU A 19 -3.69 -18.69 -9.33
CA LEU A 19 -4.17 -19.14 -8.02
C LEU A 19 -5.62 -19.64 -8.03
N ASN A 20 -6.30 -19.63 -9.18
CA ASN A 20 -7.74 -19.85 -9.30
C ASN A 20 -8.55 -19.02 -8.28
N ALA A 21 -8.19 -17.76 -8.15
CA ALA A 21 -8.74 -16.82 -7.20
C ALA A 21 -9.61 -15.76 -7.88
N LYS A 22 -10.53 -15.14 -7.13
CA LYS A 22 -11.35 -14.04 -7.60
C LYS A 22 -10.52 -12.74 -7.62
N PHE A 23 -10.71 -11.94 -8.66
CA PHE A 23 -10.15 -10.60 -8.74
C PHE A 23 -11.12 -9.61 -8.09
N ILE A 24 -10.69 -8.97 -7.01
CA ILE A 24 -11.48 -7.97 -6.28
C ILE A 24 -10.97 -6.57 -6.64
N LEU A 25 -11.89 -5.68 -7.00
CA LEU A 25 -11.59 -4.26 -7.25
C LEU A 25 -12.10 -3.41 -6.08
N ARG A 26 -11.24 -2.50 -5.61
CA ARG A 26 -11.59 -1.49 -4.60
C ARG A 26 -11.19 -0.10 -5.10
N ILE A 27 -12.04 0.87 -4.85
CA ILE A 27 -11.77 2.29 -5.12
C ILE A 27 -11.38 2.98 -3.81
N ASP A 28 -10.11 3.34 -3.70
CA ASP A 28 -9.53 3.99 -2.52
C ASP A 28 -9.77 5.51 -2.58
N ASN A 29 -10.99 5.94 -2.27
CA ASN A 29 -11.50 7.30 -2.45
C ASN A 29 -11.78 8.07 -1.14
N ILE A 30 -11.06 7.78 -0.06
CA ILE A 30 -11.19 8.54 1.20
C ILE A 30 -10.85 10.02 1.00
N ASP A 31 -9.81 10.31 0.22
CA ASP A 31 -9.44 11.68 -0.15
C ASP A 31 -10.32 12.17 -1.32
N LYS A 32 -11.45 12.81 -0.98
CA LYS A 32 -12.39 13.36 -1.96
C LYS A 32 -11.80 14.44 -2.87
N THR A 33 -10.71 15.09 -2.47
CA THR A 33 -10.08 16.13 -3.29
C THR A 33 -9.36 15.55 -4.50
N ARG A 34 -8.88 14.31 -4.39
CA ARG A 34 -8.15 13.58 -5.45
C ARG A 34 -9.01 12.59 -6.21
N SER A 35 -10.11 12.11 -5.62
CA SER A 35 -10.96 11.04 -6.15
C SER A 35 -12.23 11.63 -6.76
N LYS A 36 -12.12 12.10 -8.02
CA LYS A 36 -13.26 12.63 -8.78
C LYS A 36 -13.90 11.50 -9.60
N ASP A 37 -15.23 11.55 -9.77
CA ASP A 37 -16.01 10.53 -10.52
C ASP A 37 -15.48 10.30 -11.93
N ILE A 38 -15.02 11.36 -12.59
CA ILE A 38 -14.41 11.24 -13.93
C ILE A 38 -13.19 10.32 -13.94
N TYR A 39 -12.38 10.32 -12.87
CA TYR A 39 -11.22 9.42 -12.76
C TYR A 39 -11.63 8.00 -12.43
N ILE A 40 -12.68 7.82 -11.63
CA ILE A 40 -13.25 6.50 -11.28
C ILE A 40 -13.80 5.84 -12.53
N ASN A 41 -14.62 6.57 -13.33
CA ASN A 41 -15.13 6.08 -14.60
C ASN A 41 -14.00 5.70 -15.58
N GLN A 42 -12.95 6.52 -15.64
CA GLN A 42 -11.79 6.21 -16.47
C GLN A 42 -11.04 4.95 -16.00
N ILE A 43 -11.02 4.64 -14.70
CA ILE A 43 -10.45 3.39 -14.18
C ILE A 43 -11.25 2.19 -14.73
N TYR A 44 -12.57 2.23 -14.65
CA TYR A 44 -13.42 1.15 -15.18
C TYR A 44 -13.25 0.96 -16.70
N GLU A 45 -13.21 2.06 -17.46
CA GLU A 45 -12.98 2.01 -18.90
C GLU A 45 -11.62 1.40 -19.25
N ASP A 46 -10.56 1.82 -18.54
CA ASP A 46 -9.21 1.34 -18.77
C ASP A 46 -9.06 -0.15 -18.41
N LEU A 47 -9.67 -0.59 -17.28
CA LEU A 47 -9.64 -2.01 -16.87
C LEU A 47 -10.41 -2.89 -17.85
N LYS A 48 -11.59 -2.47 -18.30
CA LYS A 48 -12.36 -3.18 -19.33
C LYS A 48 -11.60 -3.27 -20.63
N TRP A 49 -10.96 -2.18 -21.05
CA TRP A 49 -10.13 -2.19 -22.26
C TRP A 49 -8.95 -3.15 -22.16
N LEU A 50 -8.34 -3.29 -20.96
CA LEU A 50 -7.27 -4.27 -20.71
C LEU A 50 -7.80 -5.72 -20.66
N GLY A 51 -9.11 -5.95 -20.74
CA GLY A 51 -9.73 -7.28 -20.66
C GLY A 51 -9.80 -7.81 -19.23
N ILE A 52 -9.76 -6.95 -18.22
CA ILE A 52 -9.81 -7.33 -16.80
C ILE A 52 -11.26 -7.35 -16.34
N ASN A 53 -11.66 -8.48 -15.74
CA ASN A 53 -12.92 -8.67 -15.07
C ASN A 53 -12.68 -8.69 -13.54
N TRP A 54 -13.67 -8.24 -12.79
CA TRP A 54 -13.63 -8.21 -11.32
C TRP A 54 -14.98 -8.61 -10.74
N GLU A 55 -14.97 -9.00 -9.45
CA GLU A 55 -16.20 -9.31 -8.70
C GLU A 55 -16.94 -8.04 -8.33
N GLU A 56 -18.26 -8.09 -8.42
CA GLU A 56 -19.17 -7.03 -7.98
C GLU A 56 -19.81 -7.40 -6.62
N PRO A 57 -20.20 -6.43 -5.79
CA PRO A 57 -20.09 -4.98 -6.01
C PRO A 57 -18.68 -4.45 -5.73
N VAL A 58 -18.25 -3.43 -6.48
CA VAL A 58 -17.00 -2.72 -6.20
C VAL A 58 -17.11 -1.95 -4.90
N ARG A 59 -16.14 -2.14 -3.99
CA ARG A 59 -16.08 -1.45 -2.72
C ARG A 59 -15.47 -0.06 -2.88
N PHE A 60 -16.08 0.94 -2.27
CA PHE A 60 -15.55 2.28 -2.13
C PHE A 60 -15.12 2.51 -0.68
N GLN A 61 -13.90 3.00 -0.45
CA GLN A 61 -13.43 3.27 0.91
C GLN A 61 -14.27 4.34 1.62
N SER A 62 -14.79 5.33 0.89
CA SER A 62 -15.66 6.36 1.44
C SER A 62 -16.91 5.83 2.14
N ASP A 63 -17.38 4.65 1.75
CA ASP A 63 -18.59 4.03 2.32
C ASP A 63 -18.31 3.31 3.64
N ASN A 64 -17.01 3.11 3.97
CA ASN A 64 -16.56 2.32 5.09
C ASN A 64 -15.97 3.14 6.25
N ILE A 65 -16.13 4.45 6.23
CA ILE A 65 -15.65 5.37 7.27
C ILE A 65 -16.06 4.92 8.70
N PRO A 66 -17.26 4.38 8.96
CA PRO A 66 -17.62 3.88 10.29
C PRO A 66 -16.69 2.74 10.79
N LEU A 67 -16.23 1.85 9.90
CA LEU A 67 -15.31 0.76 10.25
C LEU A 67 -13.94 1.31 10.64
N TYR A 68 -13.44 2.31 9.92
CA TYR A 68 -12.17 2.95 10.27
C TYR A 68 -12.26 3.69 11.59
N LYS A 69 -13.38 4.39 11.87
CA LYS A 69 -13.62 5.04 13.16
C LYS A 69 -13.58 4.04 14.31
N LYS A 70 -14.23 2.86 14.14
CA LYS A 70 -14.18 1.78 15.15
C LYS A 70 -12.74 1.30 15.40
N ALA A 71 -11.95 1.12 14.34
CA ALA A 71 -10.54 0.74 14.46
C ALA A 71 -9.70 1.82 15.16
N ILE A 72 -9.94 3.10 14.81
CA ILE A 72 -9.29 4.25 15.44
C ILE A 72 -9.59 4.31 16.94
N ASN A 73 -10.86 4.16 17.33
CA ASN A 73 -11.26 4.16 18.74
C ASN A 73 -10.53 3.04 19.48
N LYS A 74 -10.48 1.82 18.93
CA LYS A 74 -9.73 0.72 19.55
C LYS A 74 -8.23 1.04 19.74
N LEU A 75 -7.60 1.73 18.81
CA LEU A 75 -6.21 2.17 18.97
C LEU A 75 -6.07 3.27 20.02
N GLN A 76 -7.07 4.18 20.15
CA GLN A 76 -7.10 5.23 21.16
C GLN A 76 -7.30 4.66 22.57
N ASP A 77 -8.26 3.75 22.73
CA ASP A 77 -8.59 3.10 24.00
C ASP A 77 -7.39 2.29 24.55
N ASN A 78 -6.52 1.80 23.66
CA ASN A 78 -5.28 1.10 24.00
C ASN A 78 -4.05 2.04 24.06
N GLU A 79 -4.24 3.35 24.00
CA GLU A 79 -3.18 4.37 24.04
C GLU A 79 -2.10 4.20 22.94
N LEU A 80 -2.47 3.58 21.82
CA LEU A 80 -1.56 3.29 20.71
C LEU A 80 -1.44 4.41 19.68
N ILE A 81 -2.25 5.47 19.82
CA ILE A 81 -2.14 6.66 18.96
C ILE A 81 -2.09 7.93 19.80
N TYR A 82 -1.27 8.86 19.36
CA TYR A 82 -1.07 10.14 20.03
C TYR A 82 -1.03 11.30 19.04
N ASN A 83 -1.31 12.51 19.51
CA ASN A 83 -1.24 13.71 18.69
C ASN A 83 0.22 14.13 18.50
N ALA A 84 0.66 14.29 17.25
CA ALA A 84 2.01 14.76 16.96
C ALA A 84 2.02 15.76 15.80
N LYS A 85 2.72 16.87 16.02
CA LYS A 85 2.93 17.86 14.97
C LYS A 85 3.88 17.33 13.90
N THR A 86 3.64 17.73 12.66
CA THR A 86 4.60 17.56 11.57
C THR A 86 5.32 18.87 11.34
N LYS A 87 6.64 18.91 11.49
CA LYS A 87 7.44 20.05 11.04
C LYS A 87 7.39 20.17 9.52
N ASN A 88 7.34 21.39 9.00
CA ASN A 88 7.54 21.67 7.58
C ASN A 88 8.94 21.21 7.12
N LYS A 89 9.08 20.83 5.83
CA LYS A 89 10.33 20.29 5.27
C LYS A 89 11.58 21.13 5.54
N GLU A 90 11.44 22.45 5.64
CA GLU A 90 12.55 23.38 5.88
C GLU A 90 13.07 23.37 7.33
N GLN A 91 12.18 23.16 8.31
CA GLN A 91 12.57 23.05 9.72
C GLN A 91 13.25 21.72 10.06
N LYS A 92 13.19 20.74 9.15
CA LYS A 92 13.82 19.44 9.33
C LYS A 92 15.33 19.44 9.11
N LYS A 93 15.86 20.40 8.32
CA LYS A 93 17.28 20.41 7.92
C LYS A 93 18.24 21.14 8.87
N SER A 94 17.73 21.98 9.76
CA SER A 94 18.60 22.94 10.48
C SER A 94 18.93 22.60 11.93
N SER A 95 18.47 21.50 12.51
CA SER A 95 18.59 21.28 13.95
C SER A 95 19.04 19.90 14.44
N LEU A 96 19.44 18.98 13.56
CA LEU A 96 19.87 17.63 13.97
C LEU A 96 21.05 17.17 13.10
N ASN A 97 22.09 16.58 13.74
CA ASN A 97 23.02 15.71 13.04
C ASN A 97 22.23 14.48 12.55
N ILE A 98 21.77 14.52 11.29
CA ILE A 98 20.86 13.53 10.71
C ILE A 98 21.71 12.46 10.01
N ASN A 99 21.65 11.23 10.50
CA ASN A 99 22.25 10.06 9.88
C ASN A 99 21.27 9.41 8.88
N ARG A 100 21.78 8.53 8.03
CA ARG A 100 20.96 7.82 7.02
C ARG A 100 19.89 6.93 7.65
N ASP A 101 20.16 6.42 8.85
CA ASP A 101 19.27 5.54 9.61
C ASP A 101 18.12 6.28 10.31
N ASP A 102 18.11 7.62 10.24
CA ASP A 102 17.05 8.46 10.80
C ASP A 102 15.85 8.63 9.84
N PHE A 103 15.86 7.97 8.68
CA PHE A 103 14.79 8.07 7.69
C PHE A 103 14.00 6.78 7.56
N ASP A 104 12.66 6.92 7.49
CA ASP A 104 11.78 5.82 7.16
C ASP A 104 11.97 5.36 5.69
N PRO A 105 11.41 4.22 5.30
CA PRO A 105 11.52 3.72 3.93
C PRO A 105 11.03 4.68 2.84
N ASP A 106 10.13 5.61 3.18
CA ASP A 106 9.64 6.65 2.27
C ASP A 106 10.55 7.89 2.23
N GLY A 107 11.68 7.88 2.97
CA GLY A 107 12.61 9.00 3.07
C GLY A 107 12.10 10.15 3.94
N ASN A 108 11.16 9.91 4.84
CA ASN A 108 10.78 10.88 5.85
C ASN A 108 11.55 10.61 7.14
N LEU A 109 11.80 11.67 7.93
CA LEU A 109 12.45 11.52 9.20
C LEU A 109 11.63 10.60 10.13
N ILE A 110 12.30 9.60 10.70
CA ILE A 110 11.69 8.71 11.69
C ILE A 110 11.35 9.53 12.95
N PHE A 111 10.16 9.32 13.47
CA PHE A 111 9.71 9.93 14.72
C PHE A 111 9.34 8.84 15.72
N PHE A 112 9.87 8.94 16.91
CA PHE A 112 9.41 8.23 18.09
C PHE A 112 8.76 9.22 19.08
N LYS A 113 7.96 8.69 20.04
CA LYS A 113 7.14 9.50 20.95
C LYS A 113 7.98 10.50 21.74
N GLU A 114 9.14 10.09 22.21
CA GLU A 114 10.07 10.92 23.01
C GLU A 114 10.56 12.15 22.22
N ILE A 115 10.76 11.99 20.92
CA ILE A 115 11.12 13.09 20.02
C ILE A 115 9.90 13.98 19.77
N ALA A 116 8.72 13.39 19.59
CA ALA A 116 7.49 14.14 19.35
C ALA A 116 7.12 15.03 20.55
N GLU A 117 7.26 14.55 21.76
CA GLU A 117 6.97 15.31 23.00
C GLU A 117 7.84 16.55 23.15
N LYS A 118 9.12 16.49 22.77
CA LYS A 118 10.02 17.66 22.76
C LYS A 118 9.56 18.75 21.80
N PHE A 119 8.87 18.37 20.70
CA PHE A 119 8.39 19.32 19.69
C PHE A 119 6.96 19.81 19.93
N MET A 120 6.20 19.21 20.85
CA MET A 120 4.79 19.55 21.09
C MET A 120 4.58 20.81 21.92
N LYS A 121 5.61 21.34 22.58
CA LYS A 121 5.47 22.41 23.58
C LYS A 121 5.02 23.79 23.04
N ASN A 122 4.88 24.02 21.75
CA ASN A 122 4.76 25.41 21.25
C ASN A 122 3.71 25.76 20.20
N ASN A 123 2.65 25.02 19.88
CA ASN A 123 1.59 25.55 18.96
C ASN A 123 0.30 24.73 18.90
N ASN A 124 -0.86 25.44 18.80
CA ASN A 124 -2.23 24.94 18.79
C ASN A 124 -2.76 24.47 17.41
N ASP A 125 -1.92 24.11 16.46
CA ASP A 125 -2.38 23.75 15.10
C ASP A 125 -2.75 22.27 14.98
N SER A 126 -3.71 22.00 14.08
CA SER A 126 -4.30 20.69 13.77
C SER A 126 -3.26 19.56 13.76
N THR A 127 -3.37 18.66 14.71
CA THR A 127 -2.40 17.60 14.95
C THR A 127 -2.79 16.36 14.13
N LYS A 128 -1.86 15.85 13.32
CA LYS A 128 -1.94 14.50 12.78
C LYS A 128 -1.75 13.51 13.91
N LYS A 129 -2.42 12.36 13.86
CA LYS A 129 -2.23 11.30 14.86
C LYS A 129 -1.20 10.30 14.36
N ARG A 130 -0.23 10.00 15.22
CA ARG A 130 0.81 9.01 14.99
C ARG A 130 0.54 7.74 15.78
N PHE A 131 0.99 6.64 15.24
CA PHE A 131 0.94 5.33 15.84
C PHE A 131 2.20 5.09 16.68
N ASP A 132 2.03 4.68 17.94
CA ASP A 132 3.13 4.32 18.80
C ASP A 132 3.54 2.86 18.54
N THR A 133 4.47 2.68 17.61
CA THR A 133 4.94 1.37 17.18
C THR A 133 5.62 0.59 18.31
N ASN A 134 6.37 1.29 19.17
CA ASN A 134 7.04 0.65 20.32
C ASN A 134 6.02 0.10 21.31
N GLN A 135 5.01 0.89 21.68
CA GLN A 135 3.96 0.46 22.58
C GLN A 135 3.11 -0.66 21.96
N ALA A 136 2.81 -0.54 20.68
CA ALA A 136 2.06 -1.56 19.94
C ALA A 136 2.77 -2.92 19.92
N LEU A 137 4.08 -2.94 19.74
CA LEU A 137 4.88 -4.17 19.79
C LEU A 137 4.89 -4.84 21.16
N LYS A 138 4.78 -4.07 22.26
CA LYS A 138 4.66 -4.65 23.61
C LYS A 138 3.31 -5.34 23.84
N ASN A 139 2.26 -4.93 23.08
CA ASN A 139 0.92 -5.49 23.21
C ASN A 139 0.70 -6.76 22.37
N ILE A 140 1.73 -7.24 21.70
CA ILE A 140 1.67 -8.48 20.94
C ILE A 140 2.70 -9.49 21.45
N ASN A 141 2.36 -10.78 21.35
CA ASN A 141 3.27 -11.86 21.71
C ASN A 141 3.95 -12.41 20.44
N GLY A 142 5.26 -12.63 20.52
CA GLY A 142 6.05 -13.29 19.50
C GLY A 142 6.41 -12.38 18.31
N ASP A 143 7.15 -12.95 17.41
CA ASP A 143 7.61 -12.29 16.19
C ASP A 143 6.48 -12.15 15.16
N LEU A 144 6.63 -11.17 14.30
CA LEU A 144 5.71 -10.91 13.19
C LEU A 144 6.29 -11.45 11.89
N PHE A 145 5.47 -12.19 11.15
CA PHE A 145 5.86 -12.77 9.87
C PHE A 145 4.79 -12.56 8.82
N PHE A 146 5.20 -12.51 7.56
CA PHE A 146 4.33 -12.53 6.39
C PHE A 146 4.95 -13.38 5.27
N ARG A 147 4.14 -13.74 4.29
CA ARG A 147 4.58 -14.45 3.08
C ARG A 147 4.44 -13.52 1.87
N ASP A 148 5.48 -13.43 1.07
CA ASP A 148 5.47 -12.71 -0.20
C ASP A 148 5.72 -13.68 -1.36
N LEU A 149 4.73 -13.81 -2.22
CA LEU A 149 4.76 -14.68 -3.39
C LEU A 149 5.33 -13.95 -4.62
N GLY A 150 5.69 -12.66 -4.50
CA GLY A 150 6.22 -11.87 -5.62
C GLY A 150 7.51 -12.44 -6.20
N PRO A 151 7.84 -12.15 -7.47
CA PRO A 151 8.97 -12.77 -8.19
C PRO A 151 10.31 -12.71 -7.45
N LYS A 152 10.50 -11.69 -6.62
CA LYS A 152 11.73 -11.48 -5.84
C LYS A 152 11.82 -12.37 -4.59
N HIS A 153 10.68 -12.70 -3.97
CA HIS A 153 10.61 -13.35 -2.66
C HIS A 153 9.91 -14.72 -2.70
N TYR A 154 9.46 -15.14 -3.84
CA TYR A 154 8.63 -16.33 -4.06
C TYR A 154 9.19 -17.61 -3.41
N PHE A 155 10.53 -17.75 -3.30
CA PHE A 155 11.18 -18.91 -2.66
C PHE A 155 11.23 -18.80 -1.12
N MET A 156 10.88 -17.65 -0.54
CA MET A 156 10.92 -17.44 0.90
C MET A 156 9.62 -17.91 1.54
N ASN A 157 9.69 -18.92 2.41
CA ASN A 157 8.51 -19.42 3.11
C ASN A 157 7.93 -18.39 4.08
N SER A 158 8.78 -17.55 4.67
CA SER A 158 8.38 -16.59 5.69
C SER A 158 9.37 -15.43 5.74
N ILE A 159 8.86 -14.22 5.90
CA ILE A 159 9.65 -12.99 6.02
C ILE A 159 9.34 -12.36 7.37
N LYS A 160 10.36 -12.11 8.18
CA LYS A 160 10.19 -11.43 9.47
C LYS A 160 9.89 -9.94 9.22
N ALA A 161 8.78 -9.46 9.74
CA ALA A 161 8.42 -8.06 9.67
C ALA A 161 9.22 -7.23 10.68
N ASN A 162 9.60 -6.02 10.27
CA ASN A 162 10.27 -5.04 11.13
C ASN A 162 9.54 -3.69 11.10
N PRO A 163 8.45 -3.52 11.87
CA PRO A 163 7.67 -2.27 11.89
C PRO A 163 8.48 -1.06 12.39
N LEU A 164 9.52 -1.28 13.20
CA LEU A 164 10.34 -0.20 13.77
C LEU A 164 11.08 0.63 12.71
N LYS A 165 11.29 0.08 11.50
CA LYS A 165 11.82 0.87 10.38
C LYS A 165 10.99 2.12 10.06
N TRP A 166 9.71 2.15 10.43
CA TRP A 166 8.81 3.27 10.22
C TRP A 166 8.78 4.26 11.39
N GLY A 167 9.43 3.93 12.52
CA GLY A 167 9.23 4.66 13.77
C GLY A 167 7.74 4.71 14.09
N ASN A 168 7.25 5.90 14.39
CA ASN A 168 5.83 6.15 14.68
C ASN A 168 5.15 6.81 13.45
N PRO A 169 4.62 6.02 12.49
CA PRO A 169 4.03 6.54 11.27
C PRO A 169 2.72 7.31 11.54
N ILE A 170 2.35 8.18 10.61
CA ILE A 170 1.05 8.84 10.65
C ILE A 170 -0.02 7.82 10.26
N LEU A 171 -0.96 7.53 11.16
CA LEU A 171 -2.13 6.69 10.88
C LEU A 171 -3.39 7.49 10.56
N LEU A 172 -3.49 8.72 11.06
CA LEU A 172 -4.63 9.59 10.81
C LEU A 172 -4.18 10.91 10.22
N ASN A 173 -4.88 11.35 9.20
CA ASN A 173 -4.71 12.67 8.60
C ASN A 173 -5.30 13.77 9.49
N LYS A 174 -5.12 15.04 9.11
CA LYS A 174 -5.58 16.21 9.88
C LYS A 174 -7.07 16.16 10.25
N ASP A 175 -7.90 15.65 9.34
CA ASP A 175 -9.36 15.54 9.51
C ASP A 175 -9.78 14.26 10.25
N SER A 176 -8.84 13.62 10.97
CA SER A 176 -9.05 12.32 11.64
C SER A 176 -9.49 11.20 10.69
N ALA A 177 -9.31 11.37 9.39
CA ALA A 177 -9.53 10.33 8.40
C ALA A 177 -8.42 9.28 8.49
N ALA A 178 -8.80 8.01 8.32
CA ALA A 178 -7.85 6.92 8.30
C ALA A 178 -6.82 7.13 7.17
N GLY A 179 -5.54 6.97 7.50
CA GLY A 179 -4.48 6.92 6.51
C GLY A 179 -4.45 5.56 5.80
N TYR A 180 -3.71 5.49 4.70
CA TYR A 180 -3.59 4.31 3.85
C TYR A 180 -3.35 3.01 4.64
N ASN A 181 -2.36 2.98 5.53
CA ASN A 181 -1.99 1.76 6.26
C ASN A 181 -3.13 1.18 7.11
N LEU A 182 -3.94 2.03 7.72
CA LEU A 182 -5.07 1.58 8.53
C LEU A 182 -6.24 1.16 7.65
N SER A 183 -6.60 1.98 6.66
CA SER A 183 -7.77 1.71 5.82
C SER A 183 -7.63 0.41 5.03
N VAL A 184 -6.47 0.14 4.41
CA VAL A 184 -6.27 -1.09 3.64
C VAL A 184 -6.34 -2.34 4.51
N VAL A 185 -5.76 -2.32 5.73
CA VAL A 185 -5.83 -3.46 6.65
C VAL A 185 -7.27 -3.80 7.04
N ILE A 186 -8.08 -2.77 7.35
CA ILE A 186 -9.49 -2.96 7.71
C ILE A 186 -10.32 -3.42 6.51
N ASP A 187 -10.09 -2.85 5.33
CA ASP A 187 -10.80 -3.23 4.12
C ASP A 187 -10.45 -4.63 3.65
N ASP A 188 -9.15 -4.96 3.62
CA ASP A 188 -8.67 -6.28 3.19
C ASP A 188 -9.25 -7.38 4.08
N SER A 189 -9.27 -7.16 5.39
CA SER A 189 -9.91 -8.08 6.33
C SER A 189 -11.42 -8.19 6.12
N ASN A 190 -12.11 -7.05 5.93
CA ASN A 190 -13.56 -7.03 5.75
C ASN A 190 -14.02 -7.61 4.41
N GLN A 191 -13.15 -7.58 3.39
CA GLN A 191 -13.36 -8.22 2.08
C GLN A 191 -12.80 -9.65 2.02
N GLU A 192 -12.29 -10.19 3.13
CA GLU A 192 -11.69 -11.53 3.20
C GLU A 192 -10.59 -11.74 2.14
N ILE A 193 -9.76 -10.69 1.94
CA ILE A 193 -8.67 -10.73 0.96
C ILE A 193 -7.61 -11.73 1.38
N THR A 194 -7.41 -12.76 0.58
CA THR A 194 -6.41 -13.80 0.81
C THR A 194 -5.04 -13.45 0.24
N HIS A 195 -5.01 -12.64 -0.83
CA HIS A 195 -3.79 -12.25 -1.54
C HIS A 195 -3.82 -10.77 -1.92
N VAL A 196 -2.80 -10.03 -1.55
CA VAL A 196 -2.62 -8.60 -1.89
C VAL A 196 -1.54 -8.49 -2.96
N THR A 197 -1.91 -8.05 -4.16
CA THR A 197 -0.95 -7.79 -5.26
C THR A 197 -0.73 -6.29 -5.41
N ARG A 198 0.53 -5.85 -5.41
CA ARG A 198 0.90 -4.43 -5.55
C ARG A 198 2.36 -4.24 -5.97
N GLY A 199 2.75 -3.01 -6.31
CA GLY A 199 4.13 -2.70 -6.67
C GLY A 199 5.12 -2.87 -5.52
N GLU A 200 6.36 -3.25 -5.83
CA GLU A 200 7.47 -3.42 -4.85
C GLU A 200 7.82 -2.14 -4.08
N ASP A 201 7.39 -0.97 -4.57
CA ASP A 201 7.55 0.30 -3.87
C ASP A 201 6.71 0.40 -2.58
N LEU A 202 5.74 -0.49 -2.40
CA LEU A 202 4.95 -0.64 -1.18
C LEU A 202 5.42 -1.81 -0.30
N TYR A 203 6.53 -2.47 -0.66
CA TYR A 203 7.03 -3.62 0.09
C TYR A 203 7.31 -3.27 1.57
N GLU A 204 8.03 -2.20 1.82
CA GLU A 204 8.38 -1.81 3.19
C GLU A 204 7.14 -1.43 4.03
N THR A 205 6.08 -0.93 3.39
CA THR A 205 4.80 -0.63 4.05
C THR A 205 4.14 -1.88 4.66
N THR A 206 4.41 -3.06 4.11
CA THR A 206 3.91 -4.34 4.63
C THR A 206 4.27 -4.53 6.10
N HIS A 207 5.48 -4.16 6.51
CA HIS A 207 5.96 -4.36 7.87
C HIS A 207 5.06 -3.71 8.94
N ILE A 208 4.57 -2.50 8.68
CA ILE A 208 3.66 -1.81 9.62
C ILE A 208 2.23 -2.36 9.52
N GLN A 209 1.80 -2.80 8.34
CA GLN A 209 0.48 -3.40 8.15
C GLN A 209 0.37 -4.75 8.88
N ILE A 210 1.42 -5.58 8.87
CA ILE A 210 1.46 -6.83 9.64
C ILE A 210 1.25 -6.59 11.14
N LEU A 211 1.86 -5.54 11.68
CA LEU A 211 1.63 -5.16 13.07
C LEU A 211 0.15 -4.80 13.32
N LEU A 212 -0.47 -4.03 12.42
CA LEU A 212 -1.88 -3.68 12.52
C LEU A 212 -2.81 -4.91 12.43
N TYR A 213 -2.56 -5.85 11.48
CA TYR A 213 -3.30 -7.12 11.43
C TYR A 213 -3.26 -7.86 12.76
N ARG A 214 -2.08 -7.98 13.37
CA ARG A 214 -1.90 -8.67 14.65
C ARG A 214 -2.61 -7.96 15.80
N LEU A 215 -2.52 -6.63 15.90
CA LEU A 215 -3.20 -5.85 16.93
C LEU A 215 -4.73 -5.95 16.86
N PHE A 216 -5.27 -6.04 15.67
CA PHE A 216 -6.70 -6.22 15.47
C PHE A 216 -7.15 -7.67 15.52
N ASN A 217 -6.22 -8.63 15.65
CA ASN A 217 -6.47 -10.08 15.58
C ASN A 217 -7.17 -10.47 14.25
N LEU A 218 -6.60 -9.98 13.14
CA LEU A 218 -7.10 -10.22 11.78
C LEU A 218 -6.19 -11.22 11.05
N GLU A 219 -6.76 -11.94 10.10
CA GLU A 219 -6.01 -12.81 9.20
C GLU A 219 -5.06 -12.00 8.34
N ILE A 220 -3.80 -12.46 8.24
CA ILE A 220 -2.76 -11.80 7.44
C ILE A 220 -2.81 -12.36 6.02
N PRO A 221 -3.09 -11.55 4.99
CA PRO A 221 -3.07 -12.02 3.62
C PRO A 221 -1.64 -12.37 3.18
N LYS A 222 -1.51 -13.23 2.17
CA LYS A 222 -0.26 -13.38 1.44
C LYS A 222 -0.06 -12.17 0.53
N TYR A 223 1.17 -11.72 0.40
CA TYR A 223 1.51 -10.61 -0.48
C TYR A 223 2.10 -11.10 -1.79
N CYS A 224 2.02 -10.28 -2.81
CA CYS A 224 2.66 -10.50 -4.09
C CYS A 224 3.17 -9.16 -4.63
N HIS A 225 4.39 -8.78 -4.25
CA HIS A 225 4.98 -7.54 -4.72
C HIS A 225 5.60 -7.74 -6.10
N HIS A 226 5.03 -7.03 -7.09
CA HIS A 226 5.54 -7.06 -8.45
C HIS A 226 6.52 -5.92 -8.72
N PRO A 227 7.46 -6.08 -9.68
CA PRO A 227 8.37 -5.01 -10.09
C PRO A 227 7.63 -3.78 -10.58
N ILE A 228 8.25 -2.62 -10.41
CA ILE A 228 7.73 -1.34 -10.93
C ILE A 228 8.42 -0.95 -12.23
N LEU A 229 7.70 -0.23 -13.09
CA LEU A 229 8.27 0.34 -14.29
C LEU A 229 9.16 1.55 -13.95
N LYS A 230 10.38 1.51 -14.50
CA LYS A 230 11.36 2.61 -14.37
C LYS A 230 11.66 3.20 -15.73
N ASP A 231 11.93 4.49 -15.78
CA ASP A 231 12.41 5.19 -16.96
C ASP A 231 13.90 4.85 -17.25
N LYS A 232 14.45 5.45 -18.33
CA LYS A 232 15.85 5.25 -18.74
C LYS A 232 16.87 5.66 -17.65
N ASN A 233 16.44 6.50 -16.69
CA ASN A 233 17.26 7.00 -15.59
C ASN A 233 17.05 6.20 -14.30
N GLY A 234 16.34 5.07 -14.35
CA GLY A 234 16.02 4.25 -13.19
C GLY A 234 14.93 4.83 -12.27
N LYS A 235 14.28 5.93 -12.65
CA LYS A 235 13.25 6.60 -11.87
C LYS A 235 11.88 5.98 -12.15
N LYS A 236 11.07 5.81 -11.09
CA LYS A 236 9.70 5.28 -11.22
C LYS A 236 8.90 6.08 -12.25
N LEU A 237 8.29 5.38 -13.21
CA LEU A 237 7.58 5.98 -14.35
C LEU A 237 6.45 6.92 -13.92
N SER A 238 5.73 6.62 -12.83
CA SER A 238 4.65 7.44 -12.28
C SER A 238 5.10 8.82 -11.76
N LYS A 239 6.40 9.02 -11.51
CA LYS A 239 6.99 10.30 -11.09
C LYS A 239 7.59 11.10 -12.26
N SER A 240 7.57 10.56 -13.47
CA SER A 240 8.01 11.29 -14.66
C SER A 240 6.89 12.21 -15.13
N LYS A 241 7.24 13.46 -15.46
CA LYS A 241 6.29 14.45 -16.00
C LYS A 241 5.66 14.03 -17.35
N ASN A 242 6.17 12.97 -17.97
CA ASN A 242 5.79 12.48 -19.31
C ASN A 242 5.15 11.08 -19.25
N SER A 243 4.47 10.69 -18.17
CA SER A 243 3.74 9.43 -18.14
C SER A 243 2.49 9.53 -19.04
N ILE A 244 2.55 8.91 -20.21
CA ILE A 244 1.43 8.83 -21.15
C ILE A 244 0.28 8.05 -20.51
N SER A 245 -0.96 8.58 -20.63
CA SER A 245 -2.15 7.90 -20.12
C SER A 245 -2.54 6.71 -21.01
N LEU A 246 -3.20 5.69 -20.44
CA LEU A 246 -3.74 4.59 -21.25
C LEU A 246 -4.77 5.08 -22.27
N LYS A 247 -5.56 6.08 -21.92
CA LYS A 247 -6.51 6.72 -22.85
C LYS A 247 -5.81 7.29 -24.07
N GLN A 248 -4.67 7.95 -23.91
CA GLN A 248 -3.88 8.48 -25.02
C GLN A 248 -3.29 7.34 -25.86
N LEU A 249 -2.65 6.34 -25.24
CA LEU A 249 -2.11 5.18 -25.95
C LEU A 249 -3.20 4.48 -26.80
N LYS A 250 -4.38 4.29 -26.21
CA LYS A 250 -5.53 3.73 -26.94
C LYS A 250 -5.92 4.57 -28.14
N SER A 251 -5.99 5.91 -28.00
CA SER A 251 -6.32 6.82 -29.10
C SER A 251 -5.26 6.85 -30.20
N GLU A 252 -4.03 6.52 -29.88
CA GLU A 252 -2.90 6.38 -30.81
C GLU A 252 -2.81 4.99 -31.46
N GLY A 253 -3.82 4.12 -31.25
CA GLY A 253 -3.91 2.78 -31.86
C GLY A 253 -3.18 1.67 -31.10
N THR A 254 -2.65 1.94 -29.92
CA THR A 254 -2.01 0.91 -29.08
C THR A 254 -3.06 -0.14 -28.66
N ASN A 255 -2.74 -1.42 -28.82
CA ASN A 255 -3.58 -2.53 -28.36
C ASN A 255 -3.08 -3.16 -27.05
N VAL A 256 -3.83 -4.11 -26.49
CA VAL A 256 -3.49 -4.75 -25.19
C VAL A 256 -2.19 -5.56 -25.26
N SER A 257 -1.90 -6.21 -26.40
CA SER A 257 -0.64 -6.94 -26.58
C SER A 257 0.56 -6.00 -26.57
N ASP A 258 0.39 -4.77 -27.08
CA ASP A 258 1.43 -3.74 -26.99
C ASP A 258 1.63 -3.29 -25.54
N ILE A 259 0.55 -3.15 -24.76
CA ILE A 259 0.64 -2.83 -23.32
C ILE A 259 1.40 -3.92 -22.55
N ILE A 260 1.14 -5.20 -22.83
CA ILE A 260 1.87 -6.33 -22.23
C ILE A 260 3.37 -6.22 -22.52
N ARG A 261 3.76 -5.93 -23.76
CA ARG A 261 5.16 -5.71 -24.14
C ARG A 261 5.77 -4.47 -23.50
N LEU A 262 5.06 -3.35 -23.49
CA LEU A 262 5.53 -2.09 -22.89
C LEU A 262 5.71 -2.21 -21.36
N THR A 263 4.88 -3.01 -20.71
CA THR A 263 4.97 -3.30 -19.28
C THR A 263 5.97 -4.41 -18.96
N LYS A 264 6.49 -5.12 -19.97
CA LYS A 264 7.38 -6.27 -19.84
C LYS A 264 6.76 -7.40 -19.01
N LEU A 265 5.44 -7.52 -19.00
CA LEU A 265 4.71 -8.53 -18.25
C LEU A 265 5.03 -9.95 -18.74
N ASP A 266 5.23 -10.10 -20.03
CA ASP A 266 5.62 -11.34 -20.72
C ASP A 266 6.87 -12.01 -20.12
N LYS A 267 7.78 -11.25 -19.52
CA LYS A 267 8.97 -11.76 -18.83
C LYS A 267 8.67 -12.60 -17.58
N TYR A 268 7.44 -12.55 -17.10
CA TYR A 268 7.00 -13.27 -15.89
C TYR A 268 6.15 -14.51 -16.18
N ASN A 269 6.02 -14.93 -17.45
CA ASN A 269 5.21 -16.11 -17.81
C ASN A 269 5.67 -17.37 -17.07
N ASP A 270 6.97 -17.68 -17.06
CA ASP A 270 7.53 -18.83 -16.33
C ASP A 270 7.25 -18.77 -14.81
N TYR A 271 7.22 -17.56 -14.25
CA TYR A 271 6.90 -17.36 -12.84
C TYR A 271 5.42 -17.67 -12.56
N PHE A 272 4.49 -17.22 -13.42
CA PHE A 272 3.07 -17.52 -13.29
C PHE A 272 2.78 -19.02 -13.43
N GLU A 273 3.45 -19.70 -14.37
CA GLU A 273 3.34 -21.16 -14.54
C GLU A 273 3.83 -21.92 -13.29
N LYS A 274 4.94 -21.48 -12.67
CA LYS A 274 5.45 -22.09 -11.44
C LYS A 274 4.50 -21.89 -10.27
N LEU A 275 3.87 -20.72 -10.14
CA LEU A 275 2.84 -20.49 -9.13
C LEU A 275 1.67 -21.45 -9.28
N ASN A 276 1.16 -21.63 -10.50
CA ASN A 276 0.07 -22.55 -10.79
C ASN A 276 0.43 -24.00 -10.42
N LYS A 277 1.61 -24.48 -10.81
CA LYS A 277 2.09 -25.84 -10.51
C LYS A 277 2.23 -26.12 -9.00
N ASN A 278 2.69 -25.13 -8.23
CA ASN A 278 2.89 -25.31 -6.79
C ASN A 278 1.59 -25.37 -5.98
N ILE A 279 0.45 -24.94 -6.52
CA ILE A 279 -0.86 -25.08 -5.89
C ILE A 279 -1.41 -26.48 -6.07
N ILE A 280 -1.09 -27.14 -7.19
CA ILE A 280 -1.53 -28.49 -7.49
C ILE A 280 -0.78 -29.54 -6.62
N SER A 281 0.33 -29.14 -5.97
CA SER A 281 1.19 -30.00 -5.15
C SER A 281 1.03 -29.80 -3.63
N ILE A 282 0.04 -29.00 -3.18
CA ILE A 282 -0.40 -28.85 -1.78
C ILE A 282 -1.82 -29.38 -1.65
#